data_9026af78638c6018aa308d79f19288c3
#
_entry.id   9026af78638c6018aa308d79f19288c3
#
_cell.length_a   1.000
_cell.length_b   1.000
_cell.length_c   1.000
_cell.angle_alpha   90.00
_cell.angle_beta   90.00
_cell.angle_gamma   90.00
#
_symmetry.space_group_name_H-M   'P 1'
#
loop_
_entity.id
_entity.type
_entity.pdbx_description
1 polymer ?
#
loop_
_entity_poly.entity_id
_entity_poly.type
_entity_poly.pdbx_seq_one_letter_code
_entity_poly.pdbx_strand_id
1 'polypeptide(L)'
;MANLMSQSLVTYVEEENVPALKAFLEKCKDVDERDENGQTPLMLAAEQGNLEIVQELIKKGANCNLEDSDNWTALISASKEGHIAIVSELLACNVNIEHRDMGGWTALMWACYKGSTEVAELLLERGANPNITGIQYSVYPIIWAAGRGHSRIVQLLLQHGAKVNCSDKYGTTPLIWAARKGHLDCVKYLLQMGADVDQEGANSMTALIVAVKGGFTDSVKEILKRNPNVNLTDKDGNTALMIASKEGHTEIVQDLLDAGTYVNIPDRSGDTVLIGAVRGGHVEIVRALLHKYADIDIRGQDNKTALYWAVEKGNATMVRDILQCNPDTEICTKDGETPLIKATKMRNIEIVELLLDKGAKVSAVDKKGDTPLHIAIRGRSRRLAELLLRNPKDGRLLYRPNKAGETPYNIDCSHQKSILTQIFGARHLSPTESDGDMLGYDLYSSALADILSEPTMQPPICVGLYAQWGSGKSFLLKKLEDEMKTFAGQQIEPLFQFSWLIVFLSLSLCGSLGLLLAFTVDEKLGIAVALSLLALLYVFFTVIYFGSRREGENWNWAWVLSTRLARHIGYMELLLKLMFVNPPELPEQTTKALPVRFLFTDYNRLSSVGGETSMAE
;
A
#
# COMPACT_ATOMS: atom_id res chain seq x y z
N MET A 1 -55.39 -23.83 50.47
CA MET A 1 -56.38 -23.04 49.71
C MET A 1 -56.10 -21.51 49.77
N ALA A 2 -54.94 -21.07 50.16
CA ALA A 2 -54.62 -19.63 50.29
C ALA A 2 -53.65 -19.06 49.24
N ASN A 3 -53.29 -19.84 48.22
CA ASN A 3 -52.36 -19.41 47.14
C ASN A 3 -52.98 -19.29 45.75
N LEU A 4 -54.31 -19.40 45.64
CA LEU A 4 -55.05 -19.36 44.35
C LEU A 4 -55.72 -18.00 44.06
N MET A 5 -55.54 -17.00 44.93
CA MET A 5 -56.21 -15.70 44.80
C MET A 5 -55.29 -14.54 44.38
N SER A 6 -54.00 -14.78 44.03
CA SER A 6 -53.11 -13.72 43.52
C SER A 6 -52.48 -14.01 42.13
N GLN A 7 -52.98 -15.03 41.42
CA GLN A 7 -52.54 -15.23 40.06
C GLN A 7 -53.41 -14.37 39.13
N SER A 8 -52.75 -13.42 38.45
CA SER A 8 -53.39 -12.58 37.43
C SER A 8 -53.63 -13.39 36.14
N LEU A 9 -54.57 -12.94 35.30
CA LEU A 9 -54.81 -13.56 34.02
C LEU A 9 -53.56 -13.58 33.15
N VAL A 10 -52.74 -12.57 33.30
CA VAL A 10 -51.40 -12.45 32.62
C VAL A 10 -50.50 -13.64 32.97
N THR A 11 -50.44 -14.08 34.24
CA THR A 11 -49.60 -15.21 34.64
C THR A 11 -49.99 -16.52 33.95
N TYR A 12 -51.27 -16.78 33.76
CA TYR A 12 -51.73 -17.98 33.06
C TYR A 12 -51.41 -17.93 31.56
N VAL A 13 -51.36 -16.74 30.97
CA VAL A 13 -50.93 -16.56 29.60
C VAL A 13 -49.41 -16.78 29.49
N GLU A 14 -48.63 -16.25 30.43
CA GLU A 14 -47.16 -16.43 30.49
C GLU A 14 -46.80 -17.92 30.60
N GLU A 15 -47.56 -18.69 31.40
CA GLU A 15 -47.36 -20.13 31.61
C GLU A 15 -47.93 -20.99 30.47
N GLU A 16 -48.57 -20.39 29.47
CA GLU A 16 -49.26 -21.07 28.35
C GLU A 16 -50.25 -22.14 28.81
N ASN A 17 -50.84 -21.97 29.99
CA ASN A 17 -51.73 -22.96 30.59
C ASN A 17 -53.18 -22.76 30.14
N VAL A 18 -53.53 -23.29 28.97
CA VAL A 18 -54.87 -23.13 28.36
C VAL A 18 -56.03 -23.68 29.25
N PRO A 19 -55.92 -24.87 29.86
CA PRO A 19 -56.99 -25.36 30.73
C PRO A 19 -57.26 -24.51 31.95
N ALA A 20 -56.19 -24.04 32.61
CA ALA A 20 -56.30 -23.17 33.76
C ALA A 20 -56.84 -21.79 33.38
N LEU A 21 -56.39 -21.25 32.24
CA LEU A 21 -56.89 -20.00 31.67
C LEU A 21 -58.42 -20.08 31.40
N LYS A 22 -58.92 -21.14 30.74
CA LYS A 22 -60.34 -21.34 30.48
C LYS A 22 -61.16 -21.35 31.76
N ALA A 23 -60.70 -22.08 32.79
CA ALA A 23 -61.36 -22.13 34.10
C ALA A 23 -61.36 -20.80 34.82
N PHE A 24 -60.28 -19.98 34.67
CA PHE A 24 -60.18 -18.67 35.26
C PHE A 24 -61.06 -17.65 34.53
N LEU A 25 -61.13 -17.68 33.17
CA LEU A 25 -61.96 -16.82 32.35
C LEU A 25 -63.47 -17.00 32.59
N GLU A 26 -63.94 -18.14 33.08
CA GLU A 26 -65.32 -18.32 33.47
C GLU A 26 -65.71 -17.50 34.71
N LYS A 27 -64.74 -17.15 35.56
CA LYS A 27 -64.92 -16.44 36.83
C LYS A 27 -64.45 -15.00 36.77
N CYS A 28 -63.67 -14.63 35.76
CA CYS A 28 -63.06 -13.31 35.59
C CYS A 28 -64.08 -12.31 35.06
N LYS A 29 -64.13 -11.11 35.65
CA LYS A 29 -64.97 -10.00 35.22
C LYS A 29 -64.28 -9.06 34.25
N ASP A 30 -62.93 -8.98 34.32
CA ASP A 30 -62.10 -8.12 33.50
C ASP A 30 -61.12 -8.96 32.71
N VAL A 31 -61.31 -9.03 31.40
CA VAL A 31 -60.48 -9.80 30.45
C VAL A 31 -59.29 -8.94 29.99
N ASP A 32 -59.37 -7.63 30.16
CA ASP A 32 -58.41 -6.66 29.69
C ASP A 32 -57.51 -6.13 30.83
N GLU A 33 -57.30 -6.93 31.88
CA GLU A 33 -56.37 -6.63 32.99
C GLU A 33 -54.97 -6.30 32.43
N ARG A 34 -54.36 -5.17 32.91
CA ARG A 34 -53.04 -4.74 32.43
C ARG A 34 -51.94 -5.14 33.41
N ASP A 35 -50.82 -5.56 32.88
CA ASP A 35 -49.60 -5.80 33.62
C ASP A 35 -48.86 -4.49 33.97
N GLU A 36 -47.67 -4.59 34.51
CA GLU A 36 -46.80 -3.44 34.88
C GLU A 36 -46.40 -2.62 33.65
N ASN A 37 -46.37 -3.21 32.46
CA ASN A 37 -46.02 -2.56 31.18
C ASN A 37 -47.26 -2.04 30.44
N GLY A 38 -48.44 -2.20 31.02
CA GLY A 38 -49.71 -1.84 30.38
C GLY A 38 -50.18 -2.84 29.34
N GLN A 39 -49.54 -3.99 29.21
CA GLN A 39 -49.92 -5.05 28.28
C GLN A 39 -51.17 -5.80 28.75
N THR A 40 -52.07 -6.13 27.81
CA THR A 40 -53.22 -6.99 28.08
C THR A 40 -52.85 -8.46 27.85
N PRO A 41 -53.62 -9.41 28.44
CA PRO A 41 -53.44 -10.84 28.18
C PRO A 41 -53.48 -11.17 26.68
N LEU A 42 -54.34 -10.46 25.92
CA LEU A 42 -54.43 -10.65 24.47
C LEU A 42 -53.16 -10.23 23.73
N MET A 43 -52.51 -9.11 24.13
CA MET A 43 -51.24 -8.67 23.56
C MET A 43 -50.15 -9.71 23.82
N LEU A 44 -50.05 -10.19 25.06
CA LEU A 44 -49.04 -11.16 25.45
C LEU A 44 -49.25 -12.51 24.71
N ALA A 45 -50.49 -13.00 24.63
CA ALA A 45 -50.82 -14.21 23.87
C ALA A 45 -50.53 -14.06 22.38
N ALA A 46 -50.78 -12.88 21.82
CA ALA A 46 -50.45 -12.54 20.44
C ALA A 46 -48.94 -12.51 20.17
N GLU A 47 -48.17 -12.03 21.11
CA GLU A 47 -46.67 -12.01 21.03
C GLU A 47 -46.11 -13.43 21.13
N GLN A 48 -46.61 -14.25 22.06
CA GLN A 48 -46.19 -15.65 22.23
C GLN A 48 -46.62 -16.58 21.08
N GLY A 49 -47.63 -16.22 20.31
CA GLY A 49 -48.11 -17.04 19.20
C GLY A 49 -49.12 -18.11 19.58
N ASN A 50 -49.73 -18.03 20.76
CA ASN A 50 -50.71 -19.04 21.22
C ASN A 50 -52.11 -18.70 20.71
N LEU A 51 -52.45 -19.30 19.56
CA LEU A 51 -53.71 -19.08 18.88
C LEU A 51 -54.92 -19.47 19.75
N GLU A 52 -54.83 -20.58 20.50
CA GLU A 52 -55.96 -21.07 21.32
C GLU A 52 -56.27 -20.08 22.45
N ILE A 53 -55.27 -19.53 23.11
CA ILE A 53 -55.45 -18.50 24.12
C ILE A 53 -56.05 -17.23 23.52
N VAL A 54 -55.57 -16.79 22.37
CA VAL A 54 -56.09 -15.61 21.65
C VAL A 54 -57.57 -15.80 21.31
N GLN A 55 -57.97 -16.96 20.79
CA GLN A 55 -59.35 -17.25 20.46
C GLN A 55 -60.26 -17.28 21.68
N GLU A 56 -59.82 -17.86 22.79
CA GLU A 56 -60.60 -17.89 24.03
C GLU A 56 -60.76 -16.46 24.63
N LEU A 57 -59.71 -15.62 24.60
CA LEU A 57 -59.79 -14.25 25.05
C LEU A 57 -60.74 -13.40 24.17
N ILE A 58 -60.68 -13.56 22.86
CA ILE A 58 -61.61 -12.88 21.94
C ILE A 58 -63.05 -13.33 22.14
N LYS A 59 -63.33 -14.61 22.31
CA LYS A 59 -64.66 -15.15 22.62
C LYS A 59 -65.25 -14.56 23.92
N LYS A 60 -64.40 -14.24 24.88
CA LYS A 60 -64.80 -13.62 26.14
C LYS A 60 -64.91 -12.08 26.06
N GLY A 61 -64.71 -11.50 24.90
CA GLY A 61 -64.92 -10.10 24.63
C GLY A 61 -63.74 -9.21 24.92
N ALA A 62 -62.51 -9.75 24.87
CA ALA A 62 -61.29 -8.95 24.98
C ALA A 62 -61.26 -7.85 23.91
N ASN A 63 -60.86 -6.63 24.29
CA ASN A 63 -60.80 -5.51 23.37
C ASN A 63 -59.49 -5.55 22.56
N CYS A 64 -59.60 -5.89 21.29
CA CYS A 64 -58.48 -6.07 20.37
C CYS A 64 -57.78 -4.75 20.01
N ASN A 65 -58.35 -3.57 20.32
CA ASN A 65 -57.83 -2.24 19.98
C ASN A 65 -57.13 -1.55 21.16
N LEU A 66 -56.95 -2.21 22.29
CA LEU A 66 -56.18 -1.63 23.39
C LEU A 66 -54.70 -1.51 23.03
N GLU A 67 -54.06 -0.57 23.63
CA GLU A 67 -52.63 -0.26 23.49
C GLU A 67 -51.92 -0.34 24.84
N ASP A 68 -50.68 -0.74 24.84
CA ASP A 68 -49.81 -0.75 26.01
C ASP A 68 -49.15 0.64 26.24
N SER A 69 -48.19 0.72 27.14
CA SER A 69 -47.44 1.95 27.46
C SER A 69 -46.66 2.49 26.27
N ASP A 70 -46.28 1.66 25.31
CA ASP A 70 -45.56 2.02 24.10
C ASP A 70 -46.46 2.11 22.84
N ASN A 71 -47.79 2.19 23.05
CA ASN A 71 -48.82 2.23 22.02
C ASN A 71 -48.83 0.95 21.12
N TRP A 72 -48.40 -0.18 21.64
CA TRP A 72 -48.48 -1.43 20.91
C TRP A 72 -49.89 -2.05 21.04
N THR A 73 -50.33 -2.67 19.98
CA THR A 73 -51.57 -3.44 19.96
C THR A 73 -51.27 -4.92 19.76
N ALA A 74 -52.25 -5.78 20.06
CA ALA A 74 -52.11 -7.23 19.78
C ALA A 74 -51.80 -7.52 18.31
N LEU A 75 -52.34 -6.72 17.38
CA LEU A 75 -52.06 -6.85 15.94
C LEU A 75 -50.60 -6.53 15.61
N ILE A 76 -50.04 -5.48 16.20
CA ILE A 76 -48.62 -5.11 16.01
C ILE A 76 -47.70 -6.21 16.54
N SER A 77 -47.97 -6.72 17.77
CA SER A 77 -47.19 -7.80 18.37
C SER A 77 -47.25 -9.09 17.53
N ALA A 78 -48.40 -9.54 17.12
CA ALA A 78 -48.57 -10.71 16.29
C ALA A 78 -47.90 -10.56 14.90
N SER A 79 -47.98 -9.36 14.32
CA SER A 79 -47.40 -9.08 13.00
C SER A 79 -45.87 -9.01 13.06
N LYS A 80 -45.29 -8.45 14.13
CA LYS A 80 -43.86 -8.41 14.38
C LYS A 80 -43.29 -9.84 14.52
N GLU A 81 -43.95 -10.71 15.26
CA GLU A 81 -43.48 -12.08 15.48
C GLU A 81 -43.87 -13.04 14.34
N GLY A 82 -44.74 -12.61 13.41
CA GLY A 82 -45.09 -13.39 12.21
C GLY A 82 -46.17 -14.42 12.42
N HIS A 83 -47.03 -14.26 13.42
CA HIS A 83 -48.10 -15.22 13.76
C HIS A 83 -49.35 -15.02 12.88
N ILE A 84 -49.33 -15.57 11.66
CA ILE A 84 -50.39 -15.35 10.64
C ILE A 84 -51.78 -15.73 11.10
N ALA A 85 -51.95 -16.85 11.79
CA ALA A 85 -53.24 -17.31 12.27
C ALA A 85 -53.86 -16.34 13.27
N ILE A 86 -53.04 -15.76 14.16
CA ILE A 86 -53.47 -14.78 15.14
C ILE A 86 -53.81 -13.45 14.46
N VAL A 87 -52.97 -13.01 13.50
CA VAL A 87 -53.25 -11.82 12.70
C VAL A 87 -54.62 -11.96 11.97
N SER A 88 -54.90 -13.13 11.40
CA SER A 88 -56.17 -13.41 10.74
C SER A 88 -57.37 -13.31 11.72
N GLU A 89 -57.25 -13.87 12.91
CA GLU A 89 -58.30 -13.78 13.95
C GLU A 89 -58.52 -12.34 14.42
N LEU A 90 -57.41 -11.59 14.67
CA LEU A 90 -57.52 -10.19 15.08
C LEU A 90 -58.17 -9.32 14.00
N LEU A 91 -57.80 -9.53 12.73
CA LEU A 91 -58.39 -8.78 11.61
C LEU A 91 -59.89 -9.08 11.40
N ALA A 92 -60.38 -10.25 11.82
CA ALA A 92 -61.79 -10.54 11.83
C ALA A 92 -62.56 -9.74 12.90
N CYS A 93 -61.89 -9.17 13.90
CA CYS A 93 -62.48 -8.38 15.00
C CYS A 93 -62.52 -6.89 14.73
N ASN A 94 -62.42 -6.44 13.48
CA ASN A 94 -62.42 -5.04 13.10
C ASN A 94 -61.38 -4.15 13.85
N VAL A 95 -60.18 -4.66 13.98
CA VAL A 95 -59.08 -3.90 14.58
C VAL A 95 -58.62 -2.75 13.68
N ASN A 96 -58.08 -1.69 14.27
CA ASN A 96 -57.48 -0.60 13.53
C ASN A 96 -56.17 -1.07 12.89
N ILE A 97 -56.17 -1.39 11.59
CA ILE A 97 -55.02 -1.83 10.83
C ILE A 97 -53.91 -0.76 10.78
N GLU A 98 -54.31 0.52 10.81
CA GLU A 98 -53.42 1.68 10.68
C GLU A 98 -52.94 2.23 12.05
N HIS A 99 -53.20 1.48 13.12
CA HIS A 99 -52.71 1.86 14.44
C HIS A 99 -51.15 1.94 14.43
N ARG A 100 -50.64 2.95 15.12
CA ARG A 100 -49.18 3.25 15.17
C ARG A 100 -48.65 3.13 16.60
N ASP A 101 -47.52 2.46 16.75
CA ASP A 101 -46.79 2.48 18.01
C ASP A 101 -46.15 3.85 18.28
N MET A 102 -45.41 3.99 19.39
CA MET A 102 -44.69 5.23 19.73
C MET A 102 -43.69 5.69 18.67
N GLY A 103 -43.10 4.76 17.93
CA GLY A 103 -42.23 5.05 16.79
C GLY A 103 -42.96 5.46 15.50
N GLY A 104 -44.30 5.39 15.52
CA GLY A 104 -45.16 5.62 14.36
C GLY A 104 -45.23 4.45 13.40
N TRP A 105 -44.88 3.24 13.85
CA TRP A 105 -44.89 2.04 13.01
C TRP A 105 -46.24 1.31 13.05
N THR A 106 -46.69 0.89 11.89
CA THR A 106 -47.89 0.07 11.76
C THR A 106 -47.54 -1.45 11.77
N ALA A 107 -48.55 -2.29 11.89
CA ALA A 107 -48.39 -3.73 11.76
C ALA A 107 -47.73 -4.14 10.43
N LEU A 108 -48.12 -3.48 9.32
CA LEU A 108 -47.50 -3.69 8.01
C LEU A 108 -46.01 -3.35 7.98
N MET A 109 -45.60 -2.24 8.62
CA MET A 109 -44.17 -1.85 8.70
C MET A 109 -43.37 -2.92 9.45
N TRP A 110 -43.89 -3.43 10.56
CA TRP A 110 -43.25 -4.50 11.32
C TRP A 110 -43.12 -5.80 10.52
N ALA A 111 -44.20 -6.20 9.81
CA ALA A 111 -44.17 -7.35 8.93
C ALA A 111 -43.12 -7.21 7.81
N CYS A 112 -43.03 -6.02 7.19
CA CYS A 112 -42.04 -5.70 6.18
C CYS A 112 -40.60 -5.70 6.73
N TYR A 113 -40.40 -5.18 7.93
CA TYR A 113 -39.10 -5.16 8.59
C TYR A 113 -38.60 -6.55 8.97
N LYS A 114 -39.48 -7.38 9.51
CA LYS A 114 -39.17 -8.75 9.94
C LYS A 114 -39.13 -9.77 8.79
N GLY A 115 -39.83 -9.50 7.69
CA GLY A 115 -39.88 -10.37 6.53
C GLY A 115 -41.01 -11.40 6.59
N SER A 116 -42.06 -11.14 7.38
CA SER A 116 -43.21 -12.00 7.49
C SER A 116 -44.13 -11.82 6.26
N THR A 117 -43.83 -12.57 5.19
CA THR A 117 -44.46 -12.38 3.87
C THR A 117 -45.95 -12.63 3.92
N GLU A 118 -46.39 -13.71 4.55
CA GLU A 118 -47.80 -14.10 4.65
C GLU A 118 -48.61 -13.10 5.48
N VAL A 119 -48.01 -12.57 6.56
CA VAL A 119 -48.63 -11.51 7.36
C VAL A 119 -48.76 -10.22 6.56
N ALA A 120 -47.71 -9.83 5.83
CA ALA A 120 -47.75 -8.64 4.99
C ALA A 120 -48.80 -8.77 3.88
N GLU A 121 -48.91 -9.94 3.23
CA GLU A 121 -49.93 -10.23 2.22
C GLU A 121 -51.32 -10.11 2.80
N LEU A 122 -51.58 -10.73 3.93
CA LEU A 122 -52.90 -10.68 4.60
C LEU A 122 -53.28 -9.25 5.02
N LEU A 123 -52.32 -8.47 5.57
CA LEU A 123 -52.56 -7.06 5.94
C LEU A 123 -52.89 -6.22 4.71
N LEU A 124 -52.19 -6.38 3.61
CA LEU A 124 -52.45 -5.67 2.35
C LEU A 124 -53.80 -6.06 1.72
N GLU A 125 -54.18 -7.32 1.73
CA GLU A 125 -55.48 -7.79 1.27
C GLU A 125 -56.63 -7.22 2.10
N ARG A 126 -56.41 -6.96 3.38
CA ARG A 126 -57.39 -6.36 4.29
C ARG A 126 -57.34 -4.81 4.25
N GLY A 127 -56.60 -4.21 3.31
CA GLY A 127 -56.62 -2.80 3.04
C GLY A 127 -55.60 -1.98 3.82
N ALA A 128 -54.56 -2.57 4.37
CA ALA A 128 -53.46 -1.81 4.95
C ALA A 128 -52.82 -0.87 3.92
N ASN A 129 -52.57 0.37 4.27
CA ASN A 129 -52.02 1.36 3.37
C ASN A 129 -50.48 1.17 3.20
N PRO A 130 -50.02 0.81 2.00
CA PRO A 130 -48.60 0.56 1.77
C PRO A 130 -47.75 1.86 1.76
N ASN A 131 -48.38 3.05 1.76
CA ASN A 131 -47.72 4.35 1.66
C ASN A 131 -47.71 5.14 2.98
N ILE A 132 -48.05 4.53 4.07
CA ILE A 132 -47.92 5.13 5.40
C ILE A 132 -46.43 5.23 5.80
N THR A 133 -46.06 6.34 6.43
CA THR A 133 -44.69 6.58 6.89
C THR A 133 -44.57 6.53 8.40
N GLY A 134 -43.48 6.01 8.93
CA GLY A 134 -43.12 6.16 10.32
C GLY A 134 -42.79 7.62 10.70
N ILE A 135 -42.96 7.95 11.98
CA ILE A 135 -42.81 9.37 12.45
C ILE A 135 -41.35 9.79 12.43
N GLN A 136 -40.45 8.94 12.91
CA GLN A 136 -39.07 9.35 13.22
C GLN A 136 -38.19 9.60 11.98
N TYR A 137 -38.31 8.77 10.93
CA TYR A 137 -37.46 8.83 9.75
C TYR A 137 -38.23 8.92 8.43
N SER A 138 -39.55 9.09 8.49
CA SER A 138 -40.45 9.09 7.31
C SER A 138 -40.25 7.88 6.39
N VAL A 139 -39.95 6.71 6.97
CA VAL A 139 -39.63 5.51 6.20
C VAL A 139 -40.92 4.78 5.81
N TYR A 140 -41.04 4.44 4.54
CA TYR A 140 -42.13 3.68 3.97
C TYR A 140 -41.91 2.16 4.17
N PRO A 141 -43.00 1.33 4.23
CA PRO A 141 -42.86 -0.12 4.34
C PRO A 141 -41.98 -0.75 3.28
N ILE A 142 -42.06 -0.26 2.02
CA ILE A 142 -41.24 -0.77 0.91
C ILE A 142 -39.73 -0.50 1.10
N ILE A 143 -39.36 0.58 1.77
CA ILE A 143 -37.97 0.88 2.10
C ILE A 143 -37.43 -0.16 3.08
N TRP A 144 -38.20 -0.52 4.10
CA TRP A 144 -37.83 -1.56 5.05
C TRP A 144 -37.69 -2.92 4.37
N ALA A 145 -38.68 -3.33 3.57
CA ALA A 145 -38.65 -4.57 2.84
C ALA A 145 -37.45 -4.67 1.88
N ALA A 146 -37.21 -3.61 1.11
CA ALA A 146 -36.08 -3.54 0.17
C ALA A 146 -34.72 -3.54 0.88
N GLY A 147 -34.58 -2.77 1.97
CA GLY A 147 -33.34 -2.69 2.74
C GLY A 147 -32.99 -3.97 3.51
N ARG A 148 -34.00 -4.81 3.78
CA ARG A 148 -33.82 -6.13 4.43
C ARG A 148 -33.75 -7.29 3.44
N GLY A 149 -34.05 -7.07 2.15
CA GLY A 149 -33.95 -8.08 1.11
C GLY A 149 -35.21 -8.96 0.96
N HIS A 150 -36.34 -8.51 1.47
CA HIS A 150 -37.60 -9.27 1.37
C HIS A 150 -38.27 -9.02 0.01
N SER A 151 -37.75 -9.65 -1.04
CA SER A 151 -38.17 -9.42 -2.43
C SER A 151 -39.64 -9.70 -2.67
N ARG A 152 -40.18 -10.76 -2.06
CA ARG A 152 -41.60 -11.09 -2.20
C ARG A 152 -42.50 -10.01 -1.59
N ILE A 153 -42.12 -9.46 -0.43
CA ILE A 153 -42.86 -8.37 0.22
C ILE A 153 -42.81 -7.11 -0.65
N VAL A 154 -41.64 -6.79 -1.25
CA VAL A 154 -41.52 -5.70 -2.20
C VAL A 154 -42.50 -5.86 -3.37
N GLN A 155 -42.61 -7.06 -3.93
CA GLN A 155 -43.56 -7.35 -4.99
C GLN A 155 -45.01 -7.12 -4.55
N LEU A 156 -45.40 -7.62 -3.39
CA LEU A 156 -46.74 -7.46 -2.83
C LEU A 156 -47.08 -5.99 -2.58
N LEU A 157 -46.15 -5.23 -2.00
CA LEU A 157 -46.34 -3.79 -1.76
C LEU A 157 -46.57 -3.02 -3.07
N LEU A 158 -45.78 -3.28 -4.10
CA LEU A 158 -45.93 -2.63 -5.40
C LEU A 158 -47.20 -3.02 -6.12
N GLN A 159 -47.67 -4.28 -6.00
CA GLN A 159 -48.95 -4.74 -6.52
C GLN A 159 -50.13 -4.05 -5.85
N HIS A 160 -50.02 -3.66 -4.58
CA HIS A 160 -51.03 -2.92 -3.82
C HIS A 160 -50.87 -1.40 -3.85
N GLY A 161 -50.07 -0.87 -4.78
CA GLY A 161 -49.94 0.57 -5.02
C GLY A 161 -48.94 1.31 -4.19
N ALA A 162 -47.90 0.63 -3.67
CA ALA A 162 -46.77 1.30 -3.04
C ALA A 162 -45.99 2.14 -4.06
N LYS A 163 -45.55 3.32 -3.65
CA LYS A 163 -44.76 4.21 -4.50
C LYS A 163 -43.35 3.67 -4.66
N VAL A 164 -42.95 3.37 -5.89
CA VAL A 164 -41.61 2.83 -6.20
C VAL A 164 -40.48 3.82 -5.93
N ASN A 165 -40.73 5.13 -6.14
CA ASN A 165 -39.75 6.22 -5.98
C ASN A 165 -39.98 7.01 -4.70
N CYS A 166 -40.60 6.43 -3.68
CA CYS A 166 -40.67 7.07 -2.37
C CYS A 166 -39.27 7.17 -1.74
N SER A 167 -39.08 8.10 -0.84
CA SER A 167 -37.82 8.30 -0.15
C SER A 167 -38.02 8.54 1.34
N ASP A 168 -37.03 8.18 2.13
CA ASP A 168 -36.94 8.54 3.55
C ASP A 168 -36.60 10.03 3.70
N LYS A 169 -36.49 10.53 4.93
CA LYS A 169 -36.15 11.94 5.20
C LYS A 169 -34.79 12.37 4.64
N TYR A 170 -33.93 11.44 4.27
CA TYR A 170 -32.62 11.69 3.67
C TYR A 170 -32.63 11.60 2.15
N GLY A 171 -33.78 11.37 1.54
CA GLY A 171 -33.95 11.20 0.10
C GLY A 171 -33.62 9.78 -0.39
N THR A 172 -33.33 8.83 0.50
CA THR A 172 -32.91 7.48 0.10
C THR A 172 -34.11 6.64 -0.32
N THR A 173 -34.09 6.13 -1.55
CA THR A 173 -35.16 5.33 -2.16
C THR A 173 -35.04 3.83 -1.81
N PRO A 174 -36.09 3.03 -2.03
CA PRO A 174 -36.03 1.57 -1.89
C PRO A 174 -34.92 0.94 -2.73
N LEU A 175 -34.74 1.44 -3.97
CA LEU A 175 -33.67 0.96 -4.86
C LEU A 175 -32.27 1.19 -4.28
N ILE A 176 -32.03 2.38 -3.73
CA ILE A 176 -30.76 2.71 -3.08
C ILE A 176 -30.50 1.81 -1.86
N TRP A 177 -31.54 1.56 -1.04
CA TRP A 177 -31.42 0.68 0.11
C TRP A 177 -31.13 -0.76 -0.28
N ALA A 178 -31.85 -1.28 -1.29
CA ALA A 178 -31.62 -2.64 -1.81
C ALA A 178 -30.22 -2.78 -2.41
N ALA A 179 -29.77 -1.80 -3.19
CA ALA A 179 -28.45 -1.76 -3.80
C ALA A 179 -27.33 -1.67 -2.75
N ARG A 180 -27.51 -0.86 -1.70
CA ARG A 180 -26.56 -0.72 -0.59
C ARG A 180 -26.29 -2.03 0.15
N LYS A 181 -27.30 -2.89 0.25
CA LYS A 181 -27.22 -4.18 0.96
C LYS A 181 -26.96 -5.35 0.02
N GLY A 182 -26.96 -5.13 -1.29
CA GLY A 182 -26.72 -6.16 -2.29
C GLY A 182 -27.87 -7.13 -2.52
N HIS A 183 -29.10 -6.70 -2.25
CA HIS A 183 -30.30 -7.53 -2.44
C HIS A 183 -30.71 -7.55 -3.92
N LEU A 184 -30.10 -8.41 -4.70
CA LEU A 184 -30.23 -8.48 -6.15
C LEU A 184 -31.67 -8.61 -6.63
N ASP A 185 -32.46 -9.49 -6.02
CA ASP A 185 -33.84 -9.74 -6.43
C ASP A 185 -34.74 -8.52 -6.21
N CYS A 186 -34.51 -7.79 -5.09
CA CYS A 186 -35.19 -6.52 -4.84
C CYS A 186 -34.79 -5.46 -5.88
N VAL A 187 -33.50 -5.37 -6.20
CA VAL A 187 -32.98 -4.45 -7.22
C VAL A 187 -33.63 -4.75 -8.57
N LYS A 188 -33.63 -6.00 -9.01
CA LYS A 188 -34.25 -6.41 -10.28
C LYS A 188 -35.70 -6.02 -10.35
N TYR A 189 -36.47 -6.35 -9.33
CA TYR A 189 -37.90 -6.10 -9.33
C TYR A 189 -38.23 -4.60 -9.27
N LEU A 190 -37.55 -3.83 -8.43
CA LEU A 190 -37.70 -2.37 -8.37
C LEU A 190 -37.39 -1.71 -9.72
N LEU A 191 -36.35 -2.13 -10.40
CA LEU A 191 -35.99 -1.66 -11.74
C LEU A 191 -37.03 -2.03 -12.80
N GLN A 192 -37.62 -3.22 -12.72
CA GLN A 192 -38.70 -3.63 -13.61
C GLN A 192 -39.97 -2.78 -13.43
N MET A 193 -40.23 -2.35 -12.21
CA MET A 193 -41.38 -1.51 -11.87
C MET A 193 -41.14 -0.01 -12.08
N GLY A 194 -40.03 0.37 -12.70
CA GLY A 194 -39.75 1.75 -13.09
C GLY A 194 -39.13 2.60 -11.99
N ALA A 195 -38.33 2.01 -11.10
CA ALA A 195 -37.56 2.79 -10.14
C ALA A 195 -36.60 3.72 -10.86
N ASP A 196 -36.48 4.98 -10.40
CA ASP A 196 -35.55 5.96 -10.94
C ASP A 196 -34.11 5.58 -10.53
N VAL A 197 -33.30 5.29 -11.54
CA VAL A 197 -31.92 4.80 -11.37
C VAL A 197 -31.00 5.92 -10.90
N ASP A 198 -31.30 7.16 -11.29
CA ASP A 198 -30.42 8.33 -11.08
C ASP A 198 -30.86 9.19 -9.88
N GLN A 199 -31.90 8.73 -9.14
CA GLN A 199 -32.32 9.42 -7.93
C GLN A 199 -31.19 9.45 -6.91
N GLU A 200 -30.88 10.64 -6.43
CA GLU A 200 -29.90 10.83 -5.37
C GLU A 200 -30.51 10.65 -3.99
N GLY A 201 -29.85 9.88 -3.15
CA GLY A 201 -30.20 9.71 -1.74
C GLY A 201 -29.27 10.49 -0.80
N ALA A 202 -29.17 10.01 0.42
CA ALA A 202 -28.25 10.58 1.40
C ALA A 202 -26.82 10.70 0.85
N ASN A 203 -26.21 11.86 1.07
CA ASN A 203 -24.84 12.20 0.57
C ASN A 203 -24.71 12.16 -0.97
N SER A 204 -25.78 12.47 -1.69
CA SER A 204 -25.85 12.43 -3.16
C SER A 204 -25.49 11.05 -3.75
N MET A 205 -25.69 9.98 -2.97
CA MET A 205 -25.40 8.62 -3.42
C MET A 205 -26.55 8.06 -4.26
N THR A 206 -26.25 7.64 -5.48
CA THR A 206 -27.19 6.90 -6.34
C THR A 206 -27.15 5.41 -6.05
N ALA A 207 -28.13 4.67 -6.59
CA ALA A 207 -28.14 3.20 -6.49
C ALA A 207 -26.88 2.56 -7.05
N LEU A 208 -26.36 3.09 -8.16
CA LEU A 208 -25.10 2.62 -8.76
C LEU A 208 -23.92 2.83 -7.81
N ILE A 209 -23.75 4.03 -7.25
CA ILE A 209 -22.64 4.36 -6.34
C ILE A 209 -22.65 3.46 -5.11
N VAL A 210 -23.81 3.26 -4.48
CA VAL A 210 -23.89 2.41 -3.27
C VAL A 210 -23.65 0.93 -3.57
N ALA A 211 -24.10 0.43 -4.72
CA ALA A 211 -23.85 -0.94 -5.17
C ALA A 211 -22.35 -1.18 -5.44
N VAL A 212 -21.71 -0.21 -6.09
CA VAL A 212 -20.25 -0.25 -6.36
C VAL A 212 -19.46 -0.21 -5.05
N LYS A 213 -19.82 0.67 -4.13
CA LYS A 213 -19.17 0.76 -2.82
C LYS A 213 -19.30 -0.51 -1.99
N GLY A 214 -20.40 -1.24 -2.15
CA GLY A 214 -20.58 -2.55 -1.52
C GLY A 214 -19.91 -3.70 -2.24
N GLY A 215 -19.42 -3.50 -3.46
CA GLY A 215 -18.83 -4.56 -4.28
C GLY A 215 -19.83 -5.55 -4.88
N PHE A 216 -21.10 -5.17 -5.00
CA PHE A 216 -22.18 -6.04 -5.47
C PHE A 216 -22.26 -6.07 -7.00
N THR A 217 -21.41 -6.87 -7.62
CA THR A 217 -21.25 -6.94 -9.09
C THR A 217 -22.53 -7.20 -9.83
N ASP A 218 -23.33 -8.18 -9.38
CA ASP A 218 -24.58 -8.53 -10.04
C ASP A 218 -25.61 -7.41 -9.98
N SER A 219 -25.69 -6.71 -8.84
CA SER A 219 -26.56 -5.54 -8.68
C SER A 219 -26.11 -4.38 -9.59
N VAL A 220 -24.80 -4.17 -9.72
CA VAL A 220 -24.24 -3.17 -10.63
C VAL A 220 -24.61 -3.49 -12.09
N LYS A 221 -24.47 -4.75 -12.52
CA LYS A 221 -24.86 -5.18 -13.86
C LYS A 221 -26.35 -4.94 -14.17
N GLU A 222 -27.21 -5.24 -13.21
CA GLU A 222 -28.65 -5.00 -13.38
C GLU A 222 -28.99 -3.52 -13.45
N ILE A 223 -28.33 -2.67 -12.65
CA ILE A 223 -28.50 -1.22 -12.69
C ILE A 223 -28.01 -0.66 -14.03
N LEU A 224 -26.85 -1.09 -14.51
CA LEU A 224 -26.27 -0.64 -15.79
C LEU A 224 -27.13 -0.98 -17.01
N LYS A 225 -27.93 -2.06 -16.97
CA LYS A 225 -28.89 -2.40 -18.03
C LYS A 225 -29.96 -1.33 -18.24
N ARG A 226 -30.17 -0.47 -17.28
CA ARG A 226 -31.13 0.65 -17.35
C ARG A 226 -30.50 1.98 -17.80
N ASN A 227 -29.27 1.95 -18.31
CA ASN A 227 -28.53 3.11 -18.81
C ASN A 227 -28.52 4.29 -17.81
N PRO A 228 -28.03 4.09 -16.56
CA PRO A 228 -27.94 5.16 -15.60
C PRO A 228 -26.93 6.22 -16.05
N ASN A 229 -27.01 7.41 -15.48
CA ASN A 229 -25.92 8.38 -15.61
C ASN A 229 -24.72 7.94 -14.76
N VAL A 230 -23.77 7.24 -15.40
CA VAL A 230 -22.60 6.67 -14.75
C VAL A 230 -21.62 7.70 -14.22
N ASN A 231 -21.77 8.96 -14.60
CA ASN A 231 -20.88 10.08 -14.23
C ASN A 231 -21.38 10.91 -13.04
N LEU A 232 -22.48 10.53 -12.41
CA LEU A 232 -22.94 11.17 -11.18
C LEU A 232 -21.93 10.97 -10.06
N THR A 233 -21.79 12.00 -9.23
CA THR A 233 -20.83 12.01 -8.12
C THR A 233 -21.53 12.00 -6.77
N ASP A 234 -20.88 11.44 -5.77
CA ASP A 234 -21.30 11.59 -4.38
C ASP A 234 -20.96 13.00 -3.85
N LYS A 235 -21.27 13.28 -2.60
CA LYS A 235 -20.98 14.58 -1.97
C LYS A 235 -19.48 14.91 -1.95
N ASP A 236 -18.60 13.91 -2.03
CA ASP A 236 -17.15 14.07 -2.03
C ASP A 236 -16.59 14.23 -3.45
N GLY A 237 -17.44 14.22 -4.46
CA GLY A 237 -17.08 14.37 -5.86
C GLY A 237 -16.57 13.07 -6.51
N ASN A 238 -16.78 11.91 -5.86
CA ASN A 238 -16.36 10.62 -6.40
C ASN A 238 -17.43 10.03 -7.32
N THR A 239 -17.02 9.59 -8.51
CA THR A 239 -17.86 8.80 -9.41
C THR A 239 -17.86 7.33 -9.01
N ALA A 240 -18.81 6.55 -9.54
CA ALA A 240 -18.84 5.10 -9.34
C ALA A 240 -17.50 4.44 -9.75
N LEU A 241 -16.91 4.87 -10.86
CA LEU A 241 -15.62 4.37 -11.35
C LEU A 241 -14.48 4.67 -10.37
N MET A 242 -14.43 5.87 -9.78
CA MET A 242 -13.42 6.22 -8.77
C MET A 242 -13.49 5.31 -7.55
N ILE A 243 -14.69 5.06 -7.05
CA ILE A 243 -14.93 4.19 -5.90
C ILE A 243 -14.52 2.75 -6.22
N ALA A 244 -14.99 2.20 -7.35
CA ALA A 244 -14.66 0.85 -7.78
C ALA A 244 -13.15 0.65 -7.95
N SER A 245 -12.47 1.62 -8.52
CA SER A 245 -11.02 1.56 -8.75
C SER A 245 -10.22 1.65 -7.46
N LYS A 246 -10.68 2.46 -6.50
CA LYS A 246 -10.04 2.59 -5.19
C LYS A 246 -10.21 1.34 -4.33
N GLU A 247 -11.39 0.74 -4.35
CA GLU A 247 -11.69 -0.48 -3.58
C GLU A 247 -11.18 -1.77 -4.25
N GLY A 248 -10.80 -1.71 -5.51
CA GLY A 248 -10.23 -2.86 -6.22
C GLY A 248 -11.24 -3.80 -6.86
N HIS A 249 -12.44 -3.34 -7.16
CA HIS A 249 -13.50 -4.14 -7.80
C HIS A 249 -13.27 -4.22 -9.33
N THR A 250 -12.39 -5.11 -9.77
CA THR A 250 -11.93 -5.19 -11.16
C THR A 250 -13.08 -5.44 -12.16
N GLU A 251 -13.98 -6.36 -11.87
CA GLU A 251 -15.10 -6.69 -12.74
C GLU A 251 -16.07 -5.50 -12.87
N ILE A 252 -16.37 -4.82 -11.76
CA ILE A 252 -17.21 -3.63 -11.75
C ILE A 252 -16.57 -2.49 -12.55
N VAL A 253 -15.25 -2.31 -12.43
CA VAL A 253 -14.51 -1.31 -13.23
C VAL A 253 -14.67 -1.59 -14.72
N GLN A 254 -14.54 -2.85 -15.13
CA GLN A 254 -14.70 -3.22 -16.54
C GLN A 254 -16.13 -2.93 -17.03
N ASP A 255 -17.15 -3.31 -16.26
CA ASP A 255 -18.54 -3.05 -16.58
C ASP A 255 -18.84 -1.55 -16.71
N LEU A 256 -18.29 -0.72 -15.81
CA LEU A 256 -18.42 0.74 -15.86
C LEU A 256 -17.70 1.36 -17.07
N LEU A 257 -16.50 0.89 -17.39
CA LEU A 257 -15.76 1.34 -18.57
C LEU A 257 -16.49 1.00 -19.87
N ASP A 258 -17.12 -0.18 -19.95
CA ASP A 258 -17.92 -0.59 -21.09
C ASP A 258 -19.24 0.19 -21.21
N ALA A 259 -19.75 0.70 -20.09
CA ALA A 259 -20.91 1.62 -20.03
C ALA A 259 -20.56 3.06 -20.46
N GLY A 260 -19.29 3.38 -20.78
CA GLY A 260 -18.89 4.69 -21.27
C GLY A 260 -18.66 5.76 -20.19
N THR A 261 -18.17 5.35 -19.03
CA THR A 261 -17.82 6.30 -17.96
C THR A 261 -16.66 7.21 -18.38
N TYR A 262 -16.71 8.49 -18.00
CA TYR A 262 -15.60 9.42 -18.19
C TYR A 262 -14.44 9.06 -17.25
N VAL A 263 -13.26 8.84 -17.86
CA VAL A 263 -12.07 8.32 -17.15
C VAL A 263 -11.24 9.43 -16.52
N ASN A 264 -11.23 10.64 -17.11
CA ASN A 264 -10.31 11.72 -16.74
C ASN A 264 -10.90 12.79 -15.83
N ILE A 265 -12.02 12.50 -15.16
CA ILE A 265 -12.63 13.43 -14.19
C ILE A 265 -11.81 13.37 -12.89
N PRO A 266 -11.30 14.52 -12.39
CA PRO A 266 -10.66 14.57 -11.08
C PRO A 266 -11.71 14.59 -9.96
N ASP A 267 -11.36 14.02 -8.81
CA ASP A 267 -12.12 14.19 -7.57
C ASP A 267 -11.85 15.58 -6.94
N ARG A 268 -12.41 15.86 -5.77
CA ARG A 268 -12.19 17.14 -5.06
C ARG A 268 -10.75 17.38 -4.65
N SER A 269 -9.95 16.34 -4.49
CA SER A 269 -8.52 16.44 -4.19
C SER A 269 -7.66 16.65 -5.43
N GLY A 270 -8.25 16.56 -6.62
CA GLY A 270 -7.58 16.66 -7.90
C GLY A 270 -7.07 15.30 -8.42
N ASP A 271 -7.31 14.20 -7.69
CA ASP A 271 -6.87 12.87 -8.08
C ASP A 271 -7.82 12.28 -9.14
N THR A 272 -7.26 11.67 -10.17
CA THR A 272 -8.01 10.93 -11.19
C THR A 272 -8.28 9.49 -10.75
N VAL A 273 -9.15 8.81 -11.49
CA VAL A 273 -9.41 7.37 -11.29
C VAL A 273 -8.12 6.55 -11.38
N LEU A 274 -7.25 6.88 -12.33
CA LEU A 274 -5.96 6.21 -12.49
C LEU A 274 -5.08 6.33 -11.25
N ILE A 275 -4.99 7.54 -10.68
CA ILE A 275 -4.25 7.79 -9.43
C ILE A 275 -4.85 6.97 -8.28
N GLY A 276 -6.18 6.92 -8.17
CA GLY A 276 -6.87 6.12 -7.17
C GLY A 276 -6.56 4.63 -7.27
N ALA A 277 -6.57 4.07 -8.47
CA ALA A 277 -6.25 2.67 -8.75
C ALA A 277 -4.78 2.35 -8.43
N VAL A 278 -3.86 3.23 -8.81
CA VAL A 278 -2.43 3.09 -8.50
C VAL A 278 -2.18 3.13 -7.00
N ARG A 279 -2.80 4.08 -6.30
CA ARG A 279 -2.71 4.21 -4.84
C ARG A 279 -3.24 2.97 -4.11
N GLY A 280 -4.31 2.36 -4.63
CA GLY A 280 -4.87 1.09 -4.14
C GLY A 280 -4.02 -0.14 -4.45
N GLY A 281 -3.08 -0.04 -5.39
CA GLY A 281 -2.24 -1.15 -5.80
C GLY A 281 -2.89 -2.15 -6.77
N HIS A 282 -3.96 -1.76 -7.45
CA HIS A 282 -4.78 -2.63 -8.31
C HIS A 282 -4.26 -2.66 -9.75
N VAL A 283 -3.33 -3.55 -10.04
CA VAL A 283 -2.61 -3.63 -11.35
C VAL A 283 -3.57 -3.85 -12.52
N GLU A 284 -4.53 -4.77 -12.40
CA GLU A 284 -5.47 -5.09 -13.48
C GLU A 284 -6.40 -3.92 -13.81
N ILE A 285 -6.80 -3.16 -12.78
CA ILE A 285 -7.61 -1.95 -12.97
C ILE A 285 -6.79 -0.86 -13.67
N VAL A 286 -5.52 -0.69 -13.29
CA VAL A 286 -4.61 0.25 -13.95
C VAL A 286 -4.47 -0.10 -15.44
N ARG A 287 -4.28 -1.38 -15.78
CA ARG A 287 -4.22 -1.84 -17.17
C ARG A 287 -5.51 -1.53 -17.93
N ALA A 288 -6.67 -1.82 -17.33
CA ALA A 288 -7.96 -1.54 -17.95
C ALA A 288 -8.15 -0.03 -18.23
N LEU A 289 -7.76 0.82 -17.28
CA LEU A 289 -7.82 2.28 -17.43
C LEU A 289 -6.86 2.79 -18.52
N LEU A 290 -5.65 2.27 -18.57
CA LEU A 290 -4.68 2.62 -19.61
C LEU A 290 -5.16 2.20 -21.01
N HIS A 291 -5.81 1.05 -21.15
CA HIS A 291 -6.43 0.61 -22.40
C HIS A 291 -7.59 1.52 -22.86
N LYS A 292 -8.26 2.19 -21.93
CA LYS A 292 -9.33 3.16 -22.23
C LYS A 292 -8.81 4.60 -22.33
N TYR A 293 -7.51 4.78 -22.57
CA TYR A 293 -6.86 6.09 -22.79
C TYR A 293 -7.02 7.06 -21.61
N ALA A 294 -6.88 6.55 -20.39
CA ALA A 294 -6.77 7.41 -19.21
C ALA A 294 -5.53 8.32 -19.37
N ASP A 295 -5.71 9.61 -19.05
CA ASP A 295 -4.61 10.58 -19.11
C ASP A 295 -3.66 10.31 -17.92
N ILE A 296 -2.40 10.00 -18.29
CA ILE A 296 -1.39 9.54 -17.36
C ILE A 296 -0.74 10.69 -16.60
N ASP A 297 -0.66 11.87 -17.27
CA ASP A 297 0.12 13.01 -16.79
C ASP A 297 -0.68 14.02 -15.97
N ILE A 298 -1.93 13.72 -15.66
CA ILE A 298 -2.74 14.56 -14.78
C ILE A 298 -2.12 14.60 -13.38
N ARG A 299 -1.92 15.82 -12.90
CA ARG A 299 -1.37 16.07 -11.57
C ARG A 299 -2.48 16.06 -10.53
N GLY A 300 -2.41 15.12 -9.62
CA GLY A 300 -3.33 15.01 -8.51
C GLY A 300 -2.91 15.83 -7.29
N GLN A 301 -3.31 15.38 -6.12
CA GLN A 301 -2.91 15.96 -4.84
C GLN A 301 -1.39 16.05 -4.73
N ASP A 302 -0.87 17.21 -4.26
CA ASP A 302 0.56 17.51 -4.14
C ASP A 302 1.34 17.45 -5.46
N ASN A 303 0.66 17.63 -6.60
CA ASN A 303 1.19 17.48 -7.95
C ASN A 303 1.77 16.08 -8.23
N LYS A 304 1.32 15.05 -7.51
CA LYS A 304 1.74 13.67 -7.73
C LYS A 304 0.97 13.07 -8.90
N THR A 305 1.69 12.51 -9.86
CA THR A 305 1.12 11.76 -11.00
C THR A 305 0.91 10.29 -10.65
N ALA A 306 0.21 9.57 -11.53
CA ALA A 306 0.06 8.12 -11.40
C ALA A 306 1.41 7.40 -11.36
N LEU A 307 2.36 7.83 -12.21
CA LEU A 307 3.73 7.28 -12.21
C LEU A 307 4.42 7.48 -10.87
N TYR A 308 4.35 8.68 -10.29
CA TYR A 308 4.95 8.96 -8.99
C TYR A 308 4.38 8.07 -7.88
N TRP A 309 3.05 7.89 -7.85
CA TRP A 309 2.39 7.01 -6.89
C TRP A 309 2.79 5.54 -7.06
N ALA A 310 2.92 5.06 -8.31
CA ALA A 310 3.37 3.70 -8.59
C ALA A 310 4.79 3.46 -8.07
N VAL A 311 5.68 4.45 -8.24
CA VAL A 311 7.03 4.44 -7.69
C VAL A 311 6.99 4.46 -6.16
N GLU A 312 6.20 5.34 -5.56
CA GLU A 312 6.07 5.44 -4.09
C GLU A 312 5.54 4.15 -3.44
N LYS A 313 4.68 3.41 -4.14
CA LYS A 313 4.21 2.09 -3.70
C LYS A 313 5.24 0.97 -3.92
N GLY A 314 6.28 1.22 -4.69
CA GLY A 314 7.32 0.22 -4.99
C GLY A 314 6.87 -0.90 -5.90
N ASN A 315 5.79 -0.72 -6.67
CA ASN A 315 5.25 -1.74 -7.55
C ASN A 315 5.88 -1.65 -8.95
N ALA A 316 6.92 -2.44 -9.19
CA ALA A 316 7.65 -2.45 -10.46
C ALA A 316 6.79 -2.84 -11.67
N THR A 317 5.84 -3.76 -11.50
CA THR A 317 4.93 -4.19 -12.57
C THR A 317 4.05 -3.02 -13.02
N MET A 318 3.46 -2.32 -12.08
CA MET A 318 2.61 -1.14 -12.33
C MET A 318 3.40 -0.01 -12.96
N VAL A 319 4.62 0.25 -12.48
CA VAL A 319 5.53 1.23 -13.08
C VAL A 319 5.84 0.87 -14.54
N ARG A 320 6.09 -0.40 -14.83
CA ARG A 320 6.34 -0.88 -16.20
C ARG A 320 5.14 -0.66 -17.11
N ASP A 321 3.94 -1.01 -16.64
CA ASP A 321 2.71 -0.84 -17.41
C ASP A 321 2.43 0.64 -17.73
N ILE A 322 2.62 1.53 -16.76
CA ILE A 322 2.49 2.98 -16.95
C ILE A 322 3.55 3.52 -17.92
N LEU A 323 4.80 3.08 -17.79
CA LEU A 323 5.90 3.52 -18.66
C LEU A 323 5.73 3.06 -20.13
N GLN A 324 4.99 1.99 -20.40
CA GLN A 324 4.66 1.58 -21.75
C GLN A 324 3.82 2.61 -22.52
N CYS A 325 3.04 3.40 -21.79
CA CYS A 325 2.21 4.46 -22.35
C CYS A 325 2.95 5.80 -22.52
N ASN A 326 4.27 5.83 -22.34
CA ASN A 326 5.14 7.00 -22.50
C ASN A 326 4.70 8.23 -21.67
N PRO A 327 4.61 8.13 -20.35
CA PRO A 327 4.32 9.27 -19.49
C PRO A 327 5.48 10.27 -19.47
N ASP A 328 5.20 11.50 -19.06
CA ASP A 328 6.25 12.47 -18.74
C ASP A 328 6.91 12.10 -17.40
N THR A 329 8.14 11.62 -17.48
CA THR A 329 8.92 11.19 -16.31
C THR A 329 9.47 12.36 -15.48
N GLU A 330 9.36 13.59 -15.98
CA GLU A 330 9.96 14.79 -15.36
C GLU A 330 8.96 15.60 -14.51
N ILE A 331 7.72 15.20 -14.45
CA ILE A 331 6.74 15.87 -13.60
C ILE A 331 7.13 15.71 -12.14
N CYS A 332 7.38 16.85 -11.48
CA CYS A 332 7.75 16.87 -10.07
C CYS A 332 6.57 17.19 -9.15
N THR A 333 6.65 16.71 -7.93
CA THR A 333 5.71 17.02 -6.85
C THR A 333 5.89 18.46 -6.34
N LYS A 334 5.04 18.90 -5.43
CA LYS A 334 5.21 20.20 -4.72
C LYS A 334 6.55 20.31 -4.03
N ASP A 335 7.16 19.18 -3.65
CA ASP A 335 8.48 19.12 -3.04
C ASP A 335 9.64 19.08 -4.04
N GLY A 336 9.32 19.17 -5.33
CA GLY A 336 10.32 19.12 -6.40
C GLY A 336 10.85 17.72 -6.68
N GLU A 337 10.24 16.68 -6.12
CA GLU A 337 10.67 15.30 -6.34
C GLU A 337 10.13 14.75 -7.65
N THR A 338 11.02 14.25 -8.51
CA THR A 338 10.65 13.47 -9.69
C THR A 338 10.44 11.99 -9.31
N PRO A 339 9.79 11.18 -10.14
CA PRO A 339 9.70 9.74 -9.92
C PRO A 339 11.06 9.06 -9.72
N LEU A 340 12.09 9.50 -10.47
CA LEU A 340 13.46 8.98 -10.33
C LEU A 340 14.07 9.30 -8.97
N ILE A 341 13.91 10.54 -8.48
CA ILE A 341 14.37 10.96 -7.15
C ILE A 341 13.68 10.10 -6.07
N LYS A 342 12.37 9.89 -6.19
CA LYS A 342 11.63 9.06 -5.24
C LYS A 342 12.10 7.60 -5.24
N ALA A 343 12.26 7.00 -6.42
CA ALA A 343 12.77 5.63 -6.58
C ALA A 343 14.16 5.46 -5.94
N THR A 344 15.03 6.46 -6.13
CA THR A 344 16.37 6.48 -5.55
C THR A 344 16.32 6.58 -4.02
N LYS A 345 15.46 7.44 -3.46
CA LYS A 345 15.23 7.53 -2.00
C LYS A 345 14.75 6.22 -1.41
N MET A 346 13.91 5.50 -2.12
CA MET A 346 13.40 4.19 -1.71
C MET A 346 14.39 3.03 -1.94
N ARG A 347 15.51 3.31 -2.61
CA ARG A 347 16.53 2.31 -2.98
C ARG A 347 16.00 1.15 -3.82
N ASN A 348 14.97 1.41 -4.62
CA ASN A 348 14.40 0.39 -5.51
C ASN A 348 15.15 0.38 -6.84
N ILE A 349 16.09 -0.56 -6.96
CA ILE A 349 16.98 -0.67 -8.12
C ILE A 349 16.21 -0.96 -9.40
N GLU A 350 15.23 -1.88 -9.35
CA GLU A 350 14.42 -2.27 -10.50
C GLU A 350 13.64 -1.07 -11.07
N ILE A 351 13.00 -0.29 -10.21
CA ILE A 351 12.23 0.90 -10.64
C ILE A 351 13.16 1.97 -11.19
N VAL A 352 14.33 2.19 -10.57
CA VAL A 352 15.33 3.14 -11.07
C VAL A 352 15.78 2.73 -12.48
N GLU A 353 16.07 1.45 -12.70
CA GLU A 353 16.46 0.92 -14.00
C GLU A 353 15.37 1.14 -15.06
N LEU A 354 14.12 0.82 -14.75
CA LEU A 354 12.98 1.06 -15.63
C LEU A 354 12.80 2.53 -16.01
N LEU A 355 12.97 3.44 -15.06
CA LEU A 355 12.87 4.88 -15.32
C LEU A 355 14.03 5.40 -16.18
N LEU A 356 15.24 4.94 -15.94
CA LEU A 356 16.42 5.30 -16.75
C LEU A 356 16.32 4.78 -18.17
N ASP A 357 15.83 3.56 -18.37
CA ASP A 357 15.61 2.97 -19.70
C ASP A 357 14.57 3.75 -20.51
N LYS A 358 13.64 4.44 -19.85
CA LYS A 358 12.67 5.34 -20.48
C LYS A 358 13.17 6.79 -20.62
N GLY A 359 14.41 7.06 -20.29
CA GLY A 359 15.04 8.36 -20.50
C GLY A 359 14.78 9.40 -19.39
N ALA A 360 14.47 8.97 -18.18
CA ALA A 360 14.36 9.88 -17.03
C ALA A 360 15.68 10.62 -16.80
N LYS A 361 15.59 11.93 -16.56
CA LYS A 361 16.75 12.81 -16.39
C LYS A 361 17.41 12.61 -15.03
N VAL A 362 18.65 12.17 -15.05
CA VAL A 362 19.48 12.00 -13.84
C VAL A 362 19.85 13.36 -13.21
N SER A 363 19.77 14.44 -13.98
CA SER A 363 20.10 15.80 -13.55
C SER A 363 18.98 16.55 -12.82
N ALA A 364 17.79 15.95 -12.67
CA ALA A 364 16.70 16.56 -11.93
C ALA A 364 17.08 16.77 -10.46
N VAL A 365 16.58 17.85 -9.85
CA VAL A 365 16.91 18.21 -8.47
C VAL A 365 15.63 18.38 -7.64
N ASP A 366 15.72 18.03 -6.37
CA ASP A 366 14.66 18.29 -5.39
C ASP A 366 14.76 19.71 -4.80
N LYS A 367 13.90 20.05 -3.84
CA LYS A 367 13.93 21.36 -3.16
C LYS A 367 15.26 21.70 -2.48
N LYS A 368 16.02 20.68 -2.06
CA LYS A 368 17.34 20.83 -1.46
C LYS A 368 18.45 21.01 -2.51
N GLY A 369 18.11 20.83 -3.78
CA GLY A 369 19.07 20.82 -4.87
C GLY A 369 19.81 19.50 -5.03
N ASP A 370 19.36 18.44 -4.33
CA ASP A 370 19.95 17.11 -4.42
C ASP A 370 19.53 16.45 -5.74
N THR A 371 20.48 15.90 -6.47
CA THR A 371 20.23 15.02 -7.61
C THR A 371 20.03 13.58 -7.11
N PRO A 372 19.48 12.66 -7.93
CA PRO A 372 19.43 11.24 -7.57
C PRO A 372 20.80 10.69 -7.14
N LEU A 373 21.88 11.19 -7.73
CA LEU A 373 23.24 10.78 -7.38
C LEU A 373 23.67 11.21 -5.97
N HIS A 374 23.31 12.42 -5.52
CA HIS A 374 23.51 12.84 -4.12
C HIS A 374 22.83 11.87 -3.15
N ILE A 375 21.60 11.49 -3.48
CA ILE A 375 20.78 10.61 -2.64
C ILE A 375 21.37 9.19 -2.61
N ALA A 376 21.79 8.67 -3.77
CA ALA A 376 22.36 7.33 -3.88
C ALA A 376 23.67 7.22 -3.08
N ILE A 377 24.54 8.23 -3.17
CA ILE A 377 25.82 8.26 -2.46
C ILE A 377 25.63 8.48 -0.97
N ARG A 378 24.76 9.42 -0.56
CA ARG A 378 24.40 9.62 0.85
C ARG A 378 23.77 8.36 1.44
N GLY A 379 22.97 7.66 0.67
CA GLY A 379 22.36 6.37 1.02
C GLY A 379 23.31 5.18 0.97
N ARG A 380 24.58 5.37 0.57
CA ARG A 380 25.61 4.33 0.50
C ARG A 380 25.24 3.14 -0.39
N SER A 381 24.52 3.39 -1.50
CA SER A 381 24.15 2.35 -2.46
C SER A 381 25.04 2.39 -3.70
N ARG A 382 25.99 1.46 -3.77
CA ARG A 382 26.89 1.29 -4.92
C ARG A 382 26.12 1.03 -6.21
N ARG A 383 25.17 0.08 -6.18
CA ARG A 383 24.40 -0.30 -7.37
C ARG A 383 23.60 0.85 -7.95
N LEU A 384 22.96 1.66 -7.09
CA LEU A 384 22.22 2.84 -7.56
C LEU A 384 23.17 3.88 -8.18
N ALA A 385 24.34 4.12 -7.56
CA ALA A 385 25.32 5.04 -8.11
C ALA A 385 25.86 4.54 -9.46
N GLU A 386 26.14 3.25 -9.61
CA GLU A 386 26.55 2.63 -10.88
C GLU A 386 25.51 2.81 -11.98
N LEU A 387 24.22 2.58 -11.66
CA LEU A 387 23.13 2.78 -12.62
C LEU A 387 22.97 4.24 -13.04
N LEU A 388 23.02 5.17 -12.09
CA LEU A 388 22.91 6.61 -12.36
C LEU A 388 24.10 7.17 -13.15
N LEU A 389 25.26 6.54 -13.02
CA LEU A 389 26.49 6.89 -13.77
C LEU A 389 26.71 6.02 -15.02
N ARG A 390 25.73 5.22 -15.40
CA ARG A 390 25.81 4.34 -16.58
C ARG A 390 26.13 5.10 -17.86
N ASN A 391 25.66 6.33 -18.01
CA ASN A 391 25.99 7.18 -19.13
C ASN A 391 27.21 8.06 -18.76
N PRO A 392 28.34 7.99 -19.51
CA PRO A 392 29.53 8.80 -19.23
C PRO A 392 29.27 10.31 -19.18
N LYS A 393 28.29 10.81 -19.92
CA LYS A 393 27.90 12.23 -19.90
C LYS A 393 27.38 12.69 -18.53
N ASP A 394 26.88 11.78 -17.71
CA ASP A 394 26.32 12.08 -16.40
C ASP A 394 27.38 12.15 -15.30
N GLY A 395 28.64 11.84 -15.60
CA GLY A 395 29.77 12.00 -14.69
C GLY A 395 29.95 13.43 -14.16
N ARG A 396 29.45 14.43 -14.89
CA ARG A 396 29.42 15.83 -14.42
C ARG A 396 28.63 16.02 -13.14
N LEU A 397 27.65 15.18 -12.88
CA LEU A 397 26.78 15.25 -11.70
C LEU A 397 27.54 14.94 -10.41
N LEU A 398 28.69 14.28 -10.46
CA LEU A 398 29.56 14.03 -9.30
C LEU A 398 29.99 15.31 -8.61
N TYR A 399 30.14 16.39 -9.36
CA TYR A 399 30.67 17.69 -8.86
C TYR A 399 29.60 18.79 -8.84
N ARG A 400 28.35 18.46 -9.14
CA ARG A 400 27.27 19.43 -9.07
C ARG A 400 26.88 19.68 -7.61
N PRO A 401 27.03 20.94 -7.10
CA PRO A 401 26.67 21.26 -5.73
C PRO A 401 25.12 21.30 -5.57
N ASN A 402 24.66 20.88 -4.42
CA ASN A 402 23.31 21.14 -3.97
C ASN A 402 23.20 22.55 -3.37
N LYS A 403 22.04 22.93 -2.82
CA LYS A 403 21.86 24.24 -2.18
C LYS A 403 22.74 24.47 -0.93
N ALA A 404 23.21 23.41 -0.30
CA ALA A 404 24.12 23.47 0.84
C ALA A 404 25.61 23.51 0.41
N GLY A 405 25.89 23.48 -0.90
CA GLY A 405 27.25 23.44 -1.43
C GLY A 405 27.90 22.05 -1.41
N GLU A 406 27.14 20.99 -1.03
CA GLU A 406 27.65 19.62 -1.03
C GLU A 406 27.58 19.03 -2.44
N THR A 407 28.65 18.38 -2.88
CA THR A 407 28.68 17.60 -4.11
C THR A 407 28.59 16.11 -3.78
N PRO A 408 28.09 15.23 -4.69
CA PRO A 408 28.15 13.79 -4.49
C PRO A 408 29.55 13.28 -4.15
N TYR A 409 30.56 13.87 -4.78
CA TYR A 409 31.96 13.57 -4.50
C TYR A 409 32.37 13.91 -3.06
N ASN A 410 32.06 15.12 -2.58
CA ASN A 410 32.40 15.54 -1.22
C ASN A 410 31.68 14.69 -0.16
N ILE A 411 30.43 14.31 -0.44
CA ILE A 411 29.66 13.41 0.44
C ILE A 411 30.33 12.05 0.55
N ASP A 412 30.83 11.51 -0.57
CA ASP A 412 31.53 10.23 -0.57
C ASP A 412 32.88 10.31 0.15
N CYS A 413 33.64 11.37 -0.06
CA CYS A 413 34.93 11.59 0.59
C CYS A 413 34.83 11.80 2.11
N SER A 414 33.70 12.25 2.63
CA SER A 414 33.46 12.38 4.09
C SER A 414 33.41 11.05 4.82
N HIS A 415 33.24 9.94 4.09
CA HIS A 415 33.14 8.60 4.64
C HIS A 415 34.42 7.79 4.46
N GLN A 416 34.74 6.95 5.44
CA GLN A 416 35.93 6.10 5.43
C GLN A 416 35.91 5.03 4.32
N LYS A 417 34.72 4.58 3.91
CA LYS A 417 34.54 3.62 2.81
C LYS A 417 33.93 4.34 1.62
N SER A 418 34.77 4.75 0.66
CA SER A 418 34.30 5.42 -0.55
C SER A 418 33.57 4.47 -1.48
N ILE A 419 32.36 4.87 -1.94
CA ILE A 419 31.59 4.13 -2.95
C ILE A 419 32.16 4.37 -4.34
N LEU A 420 32.54 5.61 -4.61
CA LEU A 420 33.12 5.99 -5.89
C LEU A 420 34.43 5.22 -6.16
N THR A 421 35.23 5.02 -5.12
CA THR A 421 36.43 4.18 -5.21
C THR A 421 36.10 2.73 -5.54
N GLN A 422 34.96 2.21 -5.07
CA GLN A 422 34.54 0.86 -5.40
C GLN A 422 33.99 0.72 -6.83
N ILE A 423 33.37 1.78 -7.36
CA ILE A 423 32.82 1.81 -8.72
C ILE A 423 33.94 2.00 -9.74
N PHE A 424 34.83 2.96 -9.49
CA PHE A 424 35.87 3.36 -10.42
C PHE A 424 37.25 2.74 -10.12
N GLY A 425 37.33 1.83 -9.15
CA GLY A 425 38.57 1.28 -8.65
C GLY A 425 39.24 2.20 -7.64
N ALA A 426 40.51 1.90 -7.26
CA ALA A 426 41.25 2.65 -6.27
C ALA A 426 41.69 4.07 -6.74
N ARG A 427 40.97 4.66 -7.67
CA ARG A 427 41.29 5.97 -8.23
C ARG A 427 40.76 7.06 -7.37
N HIS A 428 41.63 7.98 -6.94
CA HIS A 428 41.21 9.28 -6.44
C HIS A 428 40.78 10.14 -7.63
N LEU A 429 39.46 10.30 -7.75
CA LEU A 429 38.88 11.43 -8.44
C LEU A 429 39.22 12.65 -7.55
N SER A 430 40.40 13.25 -7.70
CA SER A 430 40.75 14.42 -6.89
C SER A 430 39.93 15.62 -7.36
N PRO A 431 39.24 16.33 -6.46
CA PRO A 431 38.66 17.62 -6.80
C PRO A 431 39.78 18.62 -6.88
N THR A 432 40.30 18.84 -8.06
CA THR A 432 41.13 20.01 -8.27
C THR A 432 40.22 21.16 -8.64
N GLU A 433 40.18 22.10 -7.69
CA GLU A 433 39.83 23.50 -7.87
C GLU A 433 38.91 23.89 -9.04
N SER A 434 37.67 24.17 -8.66
CA SER A 434 36.85 25.30 -9.10
C SER A 434 36.48 25.53 -10.57
N ASP A 435 36.74 24.69 -11.55
CA ASP A 435 36.28 24.97 -12.91
C ASP A 435 35.44 23.82 -13.49
N GLY A 436 34.12 24.07 -13.65
CA GLY A 436 33.16 23.16 -14.24
C GLY A 436 33.46 22.68 -15.66
N ASP A 437 34.43 23.31 -16.32
CA ASP A 437 34.87 22.96 -17.68
C ASP A 437 35.95 21.87 -17.71
N MET A 438 36.56 21.56 -16.58
CA MET A 438 37.67 20.60 -16.49
C MET A 438 37.27 19.14 -16.35
N LEU A 439 36.00 18.86 -16.15
CA LEU A 439 35.46 17.55 -15.87
C LEU A 439 35.67 16.53 -17.00
N GLY A 440 35.65 16.97 -18.23
CA GLY A 440 35.91 16.13 -19.39
C GLY A 440 37.34 15.56 -19.38
N TYR A 441 38.28 16.31 -18.85
CA TYR A 441 39.70 15.90 -18.79
C TYR A 441 39.94 14.86 -17.70
N ASP A 442 39.26 14.96 -16.56
CA ASP A 442 39.36 13.99 -15.46
C ASP A 442 38.85 12.62 -15.86
N LEU A 443 37.71 12.57 -16.56
CA LEU A 443 37.16 11.33 -17.09
C LEU A 443 38.06 10.70 -18.18
N TYR A 444 38.62 11.55 -19.06
CA TYR A 444 39.50 11.09 -20.12
C TYR A 444 40.83 10.59 -19.59
N SER A 445 41.43 11.33 -18.64
CA SER A 445 42.71 10.95 -18.02
C SER A 445 42.55 9.65 -17.21
N SER A 446 41.46 9.54 -16.48
CA SER A 446 41.14 8.33 -15.72
C SER A 446 40.92 7.09 -16.61
N ALA A 447 40.14 7.22 -17.68
CA ALA A 447 39.90 6.12 -18.64
C ALA A 447 41.21 5.72 -19.38
N LEU A 448 42.05 6.68 -19.70
CA LEU A 448 43.37 6.41 -20.32
C LEU A 448 44.32 5.75 -19.33
N ALA A 449 44.32 6.17 -18.07
CA ALA A 449 45.09 5.53 -17.01
C ALA A 449 44.68 4.07 -16.77
N ASP A 450 43.38 3.74 -16.93
CA ASP A 450 42.90 2.35 -16.88
C ASP A 450 43.51 1.50 -17.95
N ILE A 451 43.41 1.98 -19.19
CA ILE A 451 43.92 1.24 -20.34
C ILE A 451 45.44 1.04 -20.21
N LEU A 452 46.15 2.07 -19.78
CA LEU A 452 47.59 2.01 -19.62
C LEU A 452 48.06 1.17 -18.41
N SER A 453 47.16 0.94 -17.47
CA SER A 453 47.43 0.16 -16.26
C SER A 453 47.03 -1.32 -16.38
N GLU A 454 46.51 -1.72 -17.54
CA GLU A 454 46.09 -3.09 -17.77
C GLU A 454 47.29 -4.06 -17.67
N PRO A 455 47.27 -5.04 -16.75
CA PRO A 455 48.42 -5.93 -16.53
C PRO A 455 48.82 -6.76 -17.73
N THR A 456 47.92 -6.91 -18.71
CA THR A 456 48.11 -7.69 -19.92
C THR A 456 48.88 -6.94 -21.01
N MET A 457 49.01 -5.64 -20.88
CA MET A 457 49.76 -4.81 -21.84
C MET A 457 51.27 -4.87 -21.58
N GLN A 458 52.02 -5.22 -22.61
CA GLN A 458 53.50 -5.24 -22.54
C GLN A 458 54.07 -3.88 -22.98
N PRO A 459 54.94 -3.26 -22.18
CA PRO A 459 55.64 -2.05 -22.61
C PRO A 459 56.69 -2.34 -23.71
N PRO A 460 57.01 -1.35 -24.57
CA PRO A 460 56.58 0.02 -24.54
C PRO A 460 55.23 0.30 -25.21
N ILE A 461 54.36 1.07 -24.54
CA ILE A 461 53.04 1.44 -25.03
C ILE A 461 53.13 2.88 -25.53
N CYS A 462 52.79 3.13 -26.79
CA CYS A 462 52.71 4.46 -27.36
C CYS A 462 51.26 4.86 -27.56
N VAL A 463 50.83 5.97 -26.94
CA VAL A 463 49.50 6.52 -27.10
C VAL A 463 49.57 7.88 -27.75
N GLY A 464 48.97 8.05 -28.93
CA GLY A 464 48.87 9.31 -29.65
C GLY A 464 47.63 10.10 -29.27
N LEU A 465 47.79 11.31 -28.73
CA LEU A 465 46.68 12.23 -28.45
C LEU A 465 46.57 13.24 -29.58
N TYR A 466 45.55 13.10 -30.43
CA TYR A 466 45.27 14.04 -31.53
C TYR A 466 44.15 14.98 -31.13
N ALA A 467 44.46 16.27 -31.03
CA ALA A 467 43.47 17.31 -30.74
C ALA A 467 43.91 18.66 -31.35
N GLN A 468 42.98 19.56 -31.60
CA GLN A 468 43.28 20.90 -32.14
C GLN A 468 44.11 21.74 -31.17
N TRP A 469 44.81 22.72 -31.70
CA TRP A 469 45.57 23.67 -30.91
C TRP A 469 44.66 24.44 -29.93
N GLY A 470 45.09 24.63 -28.70
CA GLY A 470 44.25 25.27 -27.68
C GLY A 470 43.25 24.36 -26.96
N SER A 471 43.16 23.08 -27.31
CA SER A 471 42.19 22.11 -26.73
C SER A 471 42.59 21.54 -25.36
N GLY A 472 43.61 22.05 -24.70
CA GLY A 472 44.03 21.62 -23.37
C GLY A 472 44.85 20.33 -23.31
N LYS A 473 45.52 19.92 -24.42
CA LYS A 473 46.36 18.70 -24.47
C LYS A 473 47.39 18.61 -23.35
N SER A 474 48.12 19.68 -23.11
CA SER A 474 49.15 19.73 -22.07
C SER A 474 48.58 19.58 -20.68
N PHE A 475 47.37 20.05 -20.48
CA PHE A 475 46.64 19.88 -19.22
C PHE A 475 46.19 18.42 -19.05
N LEU A 476 45.63 17.79 -20.12
CA LEU A 476 45.26 16.38 -20.11
C LEU A 476 46.44 15.48 -19.81
N LEU A 477 47.61 15.74 -20.42
CA LEU A 477 48.86 15.01 -20.18
C LEU A 477 49.33 15.13 -18.74
N LYS A 478 49.31 16.37 -18.19
CA LYS A 478 49.66 16.58 -16.79
C LYS A 478 48.72 15.87 -15.83
N LYS A 479 47.43 15.91 -16.12
CA LYS A 479 46.42 15.24 -15.34
C LYS A 479 46.58 13.69 -15.42
N LEU A 480 46.85 13.16 -16.61
CA LEU A 480 47.15 11.74 -16.80
C LEU A 480 48.40 11.33 -16.02
N GLU A 481 49.44 12.15 -16.02
CA GLU A 481 50.68 11.92 -15.24
C GLU A 481 50.37 11.84 -13.73
N ASP A 482 49.55 12.78 -13.22
CA ASP A 482 49.15 12.82 -11.83
C ASP A 482 48.28 11.59 -11.46
N GLU A 483 47.34 11.22 -12.31
CA GLU A 483 46.52 10.02 -12.15
C GLU A 483 47.37 8.73 -12.13
N MET A 484 48.32 8.63 -13.07
CA MET A 484 49.20 7.44 -13.12
C MET A 484 50.17 7.39 -11.93
N LYS A 485 50.64 8.51 -11.44
CA LYS A 485 51.47 8.58 -10.20
C LYS A 485 50.64 8.14 -8.99
N THR A 486 49.40 8.59 -8.92
CA THR A 486 48.46 8.22 -7.85
C THR A 486 48.13 6.73 -7.91
N PHE A 487 47.88 6.21 -9.11
CA PHE A 487 47.63 4.78 -9.33
C PHE A 487 48.82 3.93 -8.93
N ALA A 488 50.04 4.29 -9.30
CA ALA A 488 51.27 3.59 -8.93
C ALA A 488 51.54 3.61 -7.41
N GLY A 489 50.98 4.59 -6.70
CA GLY A 489 51.09 4.71 -5.23
C GLY A 489 49.98 4.02 -4.44
N GLN A 490 48.90 3.59 -5.09
CA GLN A 490 47.76 3.02 -4.38
C GLN A 490 47.97 1.54 -4.13
N GLN A 491 48.11 1.17 -2.87
CA GLN A 491 47.92 -0.19 -2.42
C GLN A 491 46.42 -0.41 -2.20
N ILE A 492 45.86 -1.41 -2.88
CA ILE A 492 44.51 -1.91 -2.57
C ILE A 492 44.57 -2.40 -1.13
N GLU A 493 43.85 -1.74 -0.22
CA GLU A 493 43.79 -2.19 1.18
C GLU A 493 43.06 -3.55 1.22
N PRO A 494 43.75 -4.63 1.61
CA PRO A 494 43.14 -5.96 1.63
C PRO A 494 42.03 -6.00 2.71
N LEU A 495 40.89 -6.55 2.35
CA LEU A 495 39.86 -6.86 3.33
C LEU A 495 40.19 -8.16 4.07
N PHE A 496 39.76 -8.22 5.32
CA PHE A 496 39.92 -9.41 6.15
C PHE A 496 39.35 -10.67 5.47
N GLN A 497 40.16 -11.72 5.44
CA GLN A 497 39.82 -13.06 4.97
C GLN A 497 40.18 -14.09 6.04
N PHE A 498 39.38 -15.14 6.17
CA PHE A 498 39.72 -16.25 7.03
C PHE A 498 40.95 -17.00 6.46
N SER A 499 42.02 -17.08 7.24
CA SER A 499 43.23 -17.82 6.92
C SER A 499 43.51 -18.85 8.00
N TRP A 500 44.27 -19.92 7.66
CA TRP A 500 44.74 -20.91 8.64
C TRP A 500 45.56 -20.28 9.76
N LEU A 501 46.25 -19.18 9.50
CA LEU A 501 46.99 -18.42 10.51
C LEU A 501 46.10 -17.90 11.63
N ILE A 502 44.91 -17.38 11.28
CA ILE A 502 43.92 -16.87 12.27
C ILE A 502 43.40 -18.00 13.14
N VAL A 503 43.12 -19.16 12.52
CA VAL A 503 42.68 -20.36 13.24
C VAL A 503 43.75 -20.77 14.24
N PHE A 504 45.00 -20.85 13.78
CA PHE A 504 46.13 -21.23 14.63
C PHE A 504 46.36 -20.24 15.78
N LEU A 505 46.38 -18.95 15.50
CA LEU A 505 46.56 -17.89 16.51
C LEU A 505 45.41 -17.85 17.52
N SER A 506 44.17 -18.02 17.08
CA SER A 506 43.00 -18.01 17.97
C SER A 506 42.99 -19.23 18.90
N LEU A 507 43.30 -20.40 18.36
CA LEU A 507 43.42 -21.63 19.14
C LEU A 507 44.60 -21.57 20.14
N SER A 508 45.74 -21.05 19.72
CA SER A 508 46.91 -20.88 20.56
C SER A 508 46.66 -19.90 21.72
N LEU A 509 46.02 -18.77 21.43
CA LEU A 509 45.70 -17.74 22.45
C LEU A 509 44.65 -18.24 23.44
N CYS A 510 43.56 -18.79 22.95
CA CYS A 510 42.48 -19.29 23.83
C CYS A 510 42.93 -20.57 24.58
N GLY A 511 43.70 -21.41 23.94
CA GLY A 511 44.29 -22.61 24.56
C GLY A 511 45.28 -22.26 25.68
N SER A 512 46.20 -21.33 25.46
CA SER A 512 47.16 -20.91 26.48
C SER A 512 46.48 -20.25 27.69
N LEU A 513 45.46 -19.40 27.46
CA LEU A 513 44.67 -18.79 28.52
C LEU A 513 43.87 -19.84 29.31
N GLY A 514 43.24 -20.78 28.61
CA GLY A 514 42.50 -21.86 29.22
C GLY A 514 43.39 -22.78 30.06
N LEU A 515 44.58 -23.08 29.58
CA LEU A 515 45.56 -23.88 30.28
C LEU A 515 46.10 -23.17 31.53
N LEU A 516 46.35 -21.87 31.44
CA LEU A 516 46.77 -21.06 32.57
C LEU A 516 45.68 -21.05 33.67
N LEU A 517 44.40 -20.87 33.30
CA LEU A 517 43.26 -20.90 34.25
C LEU A 517 43.05 -22.32 34.82
N ALA A 518 43.23 -23.37 34.05
CA ALA A 518 43.12 -24.75 34.52
C ALA A 518 44.16 -25.05 35.60
N PHE A 519 45.40 -24.55 35.44
CA PHE A 519 46.47 -24.75 36.43
C PHE A 519 46.33 -23.85 37.67
N THR A 520 45.73 -22.67 37.54
CA THR A 520 45.69 -21.68 38.66
C THR A 520 44.39 -21.70 39.46
N VAL A 521 43.26 -22.07 38.87
CA VAL A 521 41.95 -21.96 39.51
C VAL A 521 41.19 -23.31 39.53
N ASP A 522 40.77 -23.79 38.37
CA ASP A 522 40.02 -25.04 38.20
C ASP A 522 40.07 -25.51 36.75
N GLU A 523 40.24 -26.83 36.53
CA GLU A 523 40.34 -27.45 35.21
C GLU A 523 39.05 -27.22 34.37
N LYS A 524 37.88 -27.38 34.97
CA LYS A 524 36.59 -27.19 34.29
C LYS A 524 36.35 -25.75 33.89
N LEU A 525 36.75 -24.80 34.71
CA LEU A 525 36.64 -23.37 34.45
C LEU A 525 37.57 -22.98 33.29
N GLY A 526 38.78 -23.50 33.25
CA GLY A 526 39.74 -23.23 32.16
C GLY A 526 39.21 -23.66 30.81
N ILE A 527 38.63 -24.85 30.72
CA ILE A 527 38.04 -25.37 29.46
C ILE A 527 36.80 -24.52 29.05
N ALA A 528 35.92 -24.22 30.00
CA ALA A 528 34.72 -23.41 29.72
C ALA A 528 35.06 -22.01 29.22
N VAL A 529 36.04 -21.35 29.84
CA VAL A 529 36.50 -20.00 29.42
C VAL A 529 37.17 -20.05 28.05
N ALA A 530 38.02 -21.04 27.79
CA ALA A 530 38.67 -21.20 26.49
C ALA A 530 37.65 -21.37 25.35
N LEU A 531 36.66 -22.25 25.53
CA LEU A 531 35.64 -22.50 24.53
C LEU A 531 34.72 -21.28 24.32
N SER A 532 34.30 -20.58 25.40
CA SER A 532 33.47 -19.40 25.30
C SER A 532 34.20 -18.24 24.61
N LEU A 533 35.46 -18.02 24.93
CA LEU A 533 36.29 -16.98 24.30
C LEU A 533 36.51 -17.29 22.82
N LEU A 534 36.77 -18.54 22.47
CA LEU A 534 36.94 -18.97 21.10
C LEU A 534 35.66 -18.73 20.28
N ALA A 535 34.49 -19.11 20.83
CA ALA A 535 33.20 -18.88 20.18
C ALA A 535 32.91 -17.39 19.95
N LEU A 536 33.14 -16.54 20.97
CA LEU A 536 33.00 -15.08 20.85
C LEU A 536 33.91 -14.50 19.77
N LEU A 537 35.16 -14.97 19.69
CA LEU A 537 36.14 -14.49 18.76
C LEU A 537 35.77 -14.85 17.31
N TYR A 538 35.24 -16.06 17.08
CA TYR A 538 34.72 -16.46 15.77
C TYR A 538 33.46 -15.73 15.37
N VAL A 539 32.52 -15.46 16.31
CA VAL A 539 31.36 -14.60 16.04
C VAL A 539 31.81 -13.20 15.63
N PHE A 540 32.78 -12.63 16.36
CA PHE A 540 33.35 -11.33 16.03
C PHE A 540 33.98 -11.29 14.64
N PHE A 541 34.81 -12.25 14.29
CA PHE A 541 35.41 -12.34 12.95
C PHE A 541 34.36 -12.53 11.85
N THR A 542 33.31 -13.31 12.12
CA THR A 542 32.21 -13.51 11.18
C THR A 542 31.45 -12.20 10.93
N VAL A 543 31.16 -11.45 12.00
CA VAL A 543 30.50 -10.13 11.89
C VAL A 543 31.35 -9.17 11.08
N ILE A 544 32.67 -9.11 11.31
CA ILE A 544 33.58 -8.26 10.54
C ILE A 544 33.64 -8.70 9.08
N TYR A 545 33.72 -10.01 8.82
CA TYR A 545 33.80 -10.55 7.46
C TYR A 545 32.57 -10.19 6.63
N PHE A 546 31.36 -10.42 7.16
CA PHE A 546 30.12 -10.10 6.45
C PHE A 546 29.80 -8.60 6.49
N GLY A 547 30.07 -7.91 7.60
CA GLY A 547 29.82 -6.50 7.77
C GLY A 547 30.68 -5.64 6.84
N SER A 548 31.95 -6.00 6.64
CA SER A 548 32.85 -5.25 5.76
C SER A 548 32.47 -5.34 4.27
N ARG A 549 31.62 -6.32 3.90
CA ARG A 549 31.12 -6.54 2.54
C ARG A 549 29.70 -6.00 2.33
N ARG A 550 29.03 -5.56 3.40
CA ARG A 550 27.72 -4.91 3.29
C ARG A 550 27.85 -3.43 2.98
N GLU A 551 26.96 -2.94 2.15
CA GLU A 551 26.81 -1.52 1.84
C GLU A 551 25.89 -0.86 2.87
N GLY A 552 26.29 0.32 3.39
CA GLY A 552 25.51 1.12 4.34
C GLY A 552 26.37 1.82 5.39
N GLU A 553 25.94 3.01 5.85
CA GLU A 553 26.66 3.80 6.86
C GLU A 553 26.89 3.04 8.18
N ASN A 554 25.93 2.24 8.57
CA ASN A 554 25.97 1.51 9.84
C ASN A 554 27.09 0.45 9.91
N TRP A 555 27.71 0.08 8.77
CA TRP A 555 28.74 -0.95 8.68
C TRP A 555 30.15 -0.41 8.39
N ASN A 556 30.33 0.90 8.31
CA ASN A 556 31.63 1.52 8.06
C ASN A 556 32.70 1.11 9.10
N TRP A 557 32.30 0.97 10.37
CA TRP A 557 33.22 0.51 11.41
C TRP A 557 33.77 -0.91 11.13
N ALA A 558 32.93 -1.79 10.58
CA ALA A 558 33.34 -3.16 10.25
C ALA A 558 34.36 -3.17 9.10
N TRP A 559 34.20 -2.28 8.11
CA TRP A 559 35.16 -2.12 7.03
C TRP A 559 36.52 -1.60 7.53
N VAL A 560 36.52 -0.55 8.36
CA VAL A 560 37.77 -0.02 8.96
C VAL A 560 38.49 -1.06 9.78
N LEU A 561 37.73 -1.83 10.55
CA LEU A 561 38.31 -2.87 11.39
C LEU A 561 38.83 -4.05 10.55
N SER A 562 38.14 -4.40 9.47
CA SER A 562 38.55 -5.40 8.50
C SER A 562 39.88 -5.06 7.84
N THR A 563 40.07 -3.84 7.38
CA THR A 563 41.32 -3.38 6.75
C THR A 563 42.48 -3.36 7.73
N ARG A 564 42.24 -2.90 8.98
CA ARG A 564 43.27 -2.92 10.04
C ARG A 564 43.69 -4.35 10.40
N LEU A 565 42.72 -5.25 10.59
CA LEU A 565 42.98 -6.67 10.87
C LEU A 565 43.75 -7.35 9.74
N ALA A 566 43.32 -7.14 8.49
CA ALA A 566 44.00 -7.68 7.33
C ALA A 566 45.46 -7.23 7.24
N ARG A 567 45.74 -5.96 7.55
CA ARG A 567 47.11 -5.40 7.58
C ARG A 567 47.93 -6.07 8.66
N HIS A 568 47.44 -6.19 9.90
CA HIS A 568 48.17 -6.81 10.98
C HIS A 568 48.43 -8.31 10.74
N ILE A 569 47.44 -9.02 10.22
CA ILE A 569 47.57 -10.43 9.85
C ILE A 569 48.61 -10.63 8.74
N GLY A 570 48.59 -9.73 7.73
CA GLY A 570 49.60 -9.72 6.68
C GLY A 570 51.04 -9.50 7.21
N TYR A 571 51.20 -8.58 8.17
CA TYR A 571 52.49 -8.40 8.84
C TYR A 571 52.93 -9.61 9.64
N MET A 572 52.02 -10.26 10.36
CA MET A 572 52.30 -11.47 11.11
C MET A 572 52.68 -12.65 10.20
N GLU A 573 51.98 -12.79 9.08
CA GLU A 573 52.27 -13.80 8.06
C GLU A 573 53.65 -13.58 7.44
N LEU A 574 53.95 -12.31 7.11
CA LEU A 574 55.29 -11.95 6.59
C LEU A 574 56.36 -12.23 7.61
N LEU A 575 56.19 -11.84 8.88
CA LEU A 575 57.16 -12.14 9.96
C LEU A 575 57.38 -13.66 10.14
N LEU A 576 56.30 -14.46 10.14
CA LEU A 576 56.41 -15.90 10.24
C LEU A 576 57.12 -16.51 9.05
N LYS A 577 56.86 -16.06 7.83
CA LYS A 577 57.59 -16.46 6.64
C LYS A 577 59.07 -16.10 6.71
N LEU A 578 59.40 -14.91 7.23
CA LEU A 578 60.80 -14.48 7.42
C LEU A 578 61.51 -15.30 8.52
N MET A 579 60.81 -15.74 9.57
CA MET A 579 61.40 -16.45 10.68
C MET A 579 61.58 -17.98 10.40
N PHE A 580 60.69 -18.57 9.63
CA PHE A 580 60.61 -20.03 9.48
C PHE A 580 60.84 -20.58 8.07
N VAL A 581 60.88 -19.71 7.06
CA VAL A 581 61.14 -20.10 5.67
C VAL A 581 62.34 -19.36 5.15
N ASN A 582 63.39 -20.03 4.72
CA ASN A 582 64.46 -19.42 3.95
C ASN A 582 63.82 -18.70 2.77
N PRO A 583 64.25 -17.46 2.43
CA PRO A 583 63.62 -16.69 1.39
C PRO A 583 63.59 -17.56 0.11
N PRO A 584 62.43 -17.95 -0.39
CA PRO A 584 62.36 -18.50 -1.72
C PRO A 584 62.80 -17.37 -2.66
N GLU A 585 63.49 -17.72 -3.71
CA GLU A 585 63.63 -16.83 -4.86
C GLU A 585 62.28 -16.16 -5.09
N LEU A 586 62.28 -14.85 -5.05
CA LEU A 586 61.07 -14.01 -5.15
C LEU A 586 60.19 -14.57 -6.25
N PRO A 587 58.97 -15.01 -5.95
CA PRO A 587 58.06 -15.41 -7.01
C PRO A 587 57.90 -14.18 -7.87
N GLU A 588 58.18 -14.29 -9.16
CA GLU A 588 57.92 -13.28 -10.13
C GLU A 588 56.49 -12.79 -9.92
N GLN A 589 56.43 -11.67 -9.30
CA GLN A 589 55.41 -10.63 -9.41
C GLN A 589 53.99 -11.06 -9.61
N THR A 590 53.29 -11.08 -8.54
CA THR A 590 51.89 -10.70 -8.54
C THR A 590 51.83 -9.28 -7.92
N THR A 591 51.55 -8.29 -8.76
CA THR A 591 51.06 -6.93 -8.36
C THR A 591 51.99 -5.98 -7.64
N LYS A 592 53.24 -5.89 -7.99
CA LYS A 592 53.98 -4.64 -7.82
C LYS A 592 53.86 -3.85 -9.11
N ALA A 593 53.15 -2.72 -9.02
CA ALA A 593 53.24 -1.73 -10.08
C ALA A 593 54.72 -1.47 -10.34
N LEU A 594 55.20 -1.87 -11.51
CA LEU A 594 56.53 -1.50 -11.96
C LEU A 594 56.67 0.00 -11.94
N PRO A 595 57.77 0.56 -11.50
CA PRO A 595 58.00 2.00 -11.62
C PRO A 595 58.01 2.35 -13.11
N VAL A 596 56.87 2.86 -13.59
CA VAL A 596 56.71 3.27 -14.98
C VAL A 596 57.26 4.68 -15.09
N ARG A 597 58.32 4.87 -15.88
CA ARG A 597 58.75 6.20 -16.26
C ARG A 597 57.94 6.65 -17.46
N PHE A 598 57.17 7.71 -17.27
CA PHE A 598 56.44 8.35 -18.35
C PHE A 598 57.30 9.42 -18.96
N LEU A 599 57.58 9.31 -20.23
CA LEU A 599 58.21 10.35 -21.05
C LEU A 599 57.11 11.00 -21.90
N PHE A 600 56.65 12.14 -21.46
CA PHE A 600 55.71 12.93 -22.25
C PHE A 600 56.50 13.89 -23.17
N THR A 601 56.39 13.68 -24.47
CA THR A 601 56.99 14.57 -25.46
C THR A 601 55.90 15.41 -26.12
N ASP A 602 56.00 16.74 -25.99
CA ASP A 602 55.14 17.68 -26.70
C ASP A 602 55.75 17.98 -28.09
N TYR A 603 55.15 17.41 -29.13
CA TYR A 603 55.62 17.54 -30.50
C TYR A 603 55.69 18.99 -30.98
N ASN A 604 54.89 19.90 -30.41
CA ASN A 604 54.92 21.33 -30.74
C ASN A 604 56.16 22.05 -30.18
N ARG A 605 56.80 21.52 -29.15
CA ARG A 605 58.10 22.01 -28.67
C ARG A 605 59.26 21.47 -29.48
N LEU A 606 59.11 20.29 -30.07
CA LEU A 606 60.11 19.66 -30.92
C LEU A 606 60.19 20.28 -32.31
N SER A 607 59.11 20.86 -32.85
CA SER A 607 59.09 21.54 -34.13
C SER A 607 59.83 22.88 -34.15
N SER A 608 60.14 23.45 -32.99
CA SER A 608 60.92 24.71 -32.89
C SER A 608 62.40 24.50 -32.79
N VAL A 609 62.88 23.27 -32.58
CA VAL A 609 64.31 22.93 -32.52
C VAL A 609 64.58 21.93 -33.62
N GLY A 610 64.93 22.43 -34.80
CA GLY A 610 65.05 21.59 -36.02
C GLY A 610 65.85 20.33 -35.79
N GLY A 611 65.25 19.20 -36.18
CA GLY A 611 66.01 18.02 -36.43
C GLY A 611 65.54 16.74 -35.79
N GLU A 612 65.53 15.72 -36.58
CA GLU A 612 65.16 14.32 -36.30
C GLU A 612 66.01 13.61 -35.20
N THR A 613 66.87 14.35 -34.47
CA THR A 613 67.84 13.77 -33.54
C THR A 613 67.38 13.76 -32.07
N SER A 614 66.26 14.33 -31.69
CA SER A 614 65.85 14.42 -30.28
C SER A 614 64.86 13.34 -29.82
N MET A 615 64.54 12.36 -30.65
CA MET A 615 63.74 11.20 -30.21
C MET A 615 64.54 10.09 -29.50
N ALA A 616 65.83 10.24 -29.39
CA ALA A 616 66.72 9.23 -28.78
C ALA A 616 67.23 9.59 -27.37
N GLU A 617 66.89 10.79 -26.82
CA GLU A 617 67.10 11.17 -25.42
C GLU A 617 65.76 11.19 -24.64
#